data_5ad6ed5899d9f7a8476721cda8b551ff
#
_entry.id   5ad6ed5899d9f7a8476721cda8b551ff
#
_cell.length_a   1.000
_cell.length_b   1.000
_cell.length_c   1.000
_cell.angle_alpha   90.00
_cell.angle_beta   90.00
_cell.angle_gamma   90.00
#
_symmetry.space_group_name_H-M   'P 1'
#
loop_
_entity.id
_entity.type
_entity.pdbx_description
1 polymer ?
#
loop_
_entity_poly.entity_id
_entity_poly.type
_entity_poly.pdbx_seq_one_letter_code
_entity_poly.pdbx_strand_id
1 'polypeptide(L)'
;FNISGGSDRVQFFVSAGFYAQEGMYNHTKIDNQHDVNAYDRRYNFRSNLDFKITQDFKASVQLATQIENVRTPGSGNSTIWREISWSNPLSSPGLIDGKVVRLKDALGEQHPWMLLRGNGYDNDSKNNVNTTFRLDYDLSRALLKGLSAHASISYDSYYYSRKSFRKSIQYYLAQRDPSNADNILYIPKEEETVWFANPGYGKNRKVYMEAGLNYQHNFGKHHTTALLLYNQSKYYSPSLKFLVPNAYQGIVGRITYDYASRYLAEFNMGYNGTENFASGRRFGFFPAVSAGWVVSEEPFFPKNDYLVFMKLRATYGEVGNDKIGGDRFLYLPSSYVEAPNKDFYKYNFGTAASPN
;
A
#
# COMPACT_ATOMS: atom_id res chain seq x y z
N PHE A 1 -20.72 -10.39 5.47
CA PHE A 1 -21.85 -10.80 4.66
C PHE A 1 -21.41 -11.06 3.22
N ASN A 2 -21.77 -12.22 2.65
CA ASN A 2 -21.43 -12.60 1.29
C ASN A 2 -22.67 -13.14 0.58
N ILE A 3 -22.85 -12.77 -0.68
CA ILE A 3 -23.83 -13.35 -1.60
C ILE A 3 -23.12 -13.73 -2.88
N SER A 4 -23.35 -14.92 -3.37
CA SER A 4 -22.92 -15.35 -4.69
C SER A 4 -24.06 -16.07 -5.39
N GLY A 5 -24.09 -15.97 -6.68
CA GLY A 5 -25.08 -16.64 -7.50
C GLY A 5 -24.82 -16.40 -8.98
N GLY A 6 -25.75 -16.86 -9.80
CA GLY A 6 -25.64 -16.61 -11.21
C GLY A 6 -26.49 -17.53 -12.05
N SER A 7 -26.34 -17.36 -13.34
CA SER A 7 -26.91 -18.18 -14.42
C SER A 7 -25.80 -18.58 -15.37
N ASP A 8 -26.13 -19.28 -16.44
CA ASP A 8 -25.18 -19.63 -17.49
C ASP A 8 -24.54 -18.42 -18.18
N ARG A 9 -25.16 -17.23 -18.05
CA ARG A 9 -24.71 -16.00 -18.69
C ARG A 9 -24.09 -15.00 -17.73
N VAL A 10 -24.49 -15.00 -16.45
CA VAL A 10 -24.04 -14.02 -15.47
C VAL A 10 -23.69 -14.74 -14.18
N GLN A 11 -22.50 -14.49 -13.67
CA GLN A 11 -22.09 -14.93 -12.34
C GLN A 11 -21.72 -13.70 -11.52
N PHE A 12 -22.10 -13.71 -10.26
CA PHE A 12 -21.78 -12.60 -9.37
C PHE A 12 -21.35 -13.08 -7.98
N PHE A 13 -20.48 -12.30 -7.39
CA PHE A 13 -20.11 -12.39 -6.00
C PHE A 13 -20.11 -10.97 -5.43
N VAL A 14 -20.83 -10.77 -4.33
CA VAL A 14 -20.86 -9.50 -3.59
C VAL A 14 -20.57 -9.78 -2.14
N SER A 15 -19.67 -9.00 -1.55
CA SER A 15 -19.40 -9.07 -0.11
C SER A 15 -19.37 -7.69 0.51
N ALA A 16 -19.88 -7.61 1.73
CA ALA A 16 -19.79 -6.44 2.59
C ALA A 16 -19.27 -6.87 3.96
N GLY A 17 -18.28 -6.16 4.47
CA GLY A 17 -17.66 -6.41 5.77
C GLY A 17 -17.58 -5.14 6.59
N PHE A 18 -17.81 -5.27 7.87
CA PHE A 18 -17.60 -4.23 8.86
C PHE A 18 -16.66 -4.73 9.94
N TYR A 19 -15.70 -3.91 10.29
CA TYR A 19 -14.78 -4.15 11.39
C TYR A 19 -14.81 -2.94 12.30
N ALA A 20 -14.88 -3.18 13.61
CA ALA A 20 -14.79 -2.14 14.61
C ALA A 20 -13.86 -2.60 15.72
N GLN A 21 -12.91 -1.76 16.08
CA GLN A 21 -12.04 -1.93 17.22
C GLN A 21 -12.06 -0.64 18.03
N GLU A 22 -12.28 -0.78 19.31
CA GLU A 22 -12.21 0.33 20.27
C GLU A 22 -10.85 0.34 20.96
N GLY A 23 -10.44 1.50 21.45
CA GLY A 23 -9.21 1.67 22.19
C GLY A 23 -9.29 1.08 23.60
N MET A 24 -8.12 0.91 24.22
CA MET A 24 -7.97 0.33 25.56
C MET A 24 -7.95 1.36 26.69
N TYR A 25 -8.05 2.65 26.36
CA TYR A 25 -8.00 3.67 27.39
C TYR A 25 -9.33 3.73 28.14
N ASN A 26 -9.26 3.66 29.48
CA ASN A 26 -10.41 3.90 30.31
C ASN A 26 -10.75 5.39 30.27
N HIS A 27 -11.77 5.73 29.49
CA HIS A 27 -12.21 7.10 29.29
C HIS A 27 -13.45 7.40 30.13
N THR A 28 -13.26 7.71 31.38
CA THR A 28 -14.29 8.45 32.09
C THR A 28 -14.37 9.85 31.50
N LYS A 29 -15.51 10.24 30.96
CA LYS A 29 -15.74 11.56 30.38
C LYS A 29 -15.47 12.64 31.42
N ILE A 30 -14.37 13.38 31.33
CA ILE A 30 -14.16 14.62 32.12
C ILE A 30 -14.91 15.77 31.45
N ASP A 31 -14.98 15.71 30.15
CA ASP A 31 -15.56 16.72 29.29
C ASP A 31 -16.58 16.02 28.40
N ASN A 32 -17.84 16.40 28.52
CA ASN A 32 -18.93 15.81 27.75
C ASN A 32 -18.89 16.13 26.24
N GLN A 33 -17.91 16.91 25.79
CA GLN A 33 -17.85 17.41 24.42
C GLN A 33 -17.11 16.52 23.45
N HIS A 34 -16.09 15.78 23.91
CA HIS A 34 -15.23 15.01 23.00
C HIS A 34 -14.87 13.64 23.56
N ASP A 35 -15.22 12.62 22.81
CA ASP A 35 -14.72 11.27 23.06
C ASP A 35 -13.29 11.15 22.54
N VAL A 36 -12.34 10.93 23.44
CA VAL A 36 -10.90 10.80 23.14
C VAL A 36 -10.46 9.36 22.95
N ASN A 37 -11.38 8.40 23.09
CA ASN A 37 -11.03 7.00 22.88
C ASN A 37 -10.56 6.76 21.45
N ALA A 38 -9.52 5.94 21.32
CA ALA A 38 -9.08 5.47 20.03
C ALA A 38 -10.12 4.50 19.44
N TYR A 39 -10.30 4.53 18.14
CA TYR A 39 -11.05 3.51 17.43
C TYR A 39 -10.51 3.30 16.02
N ASP A 40 -10.71 2.09 15.48
CA ASP A 40 -10.57 1.77 14.07
C ASP A 40 -11.90 1.20 13.56
N ARG A 41 -12.50 1.85 12.58
CA ARG A 41 -13.74 1.40 11.93
C ARG A 41 -13.48 1.25 10.45
N ARG A 42 -13.68 0.03 9.95
CA ARG A 42 -13.38 -0.32 8.57
C ARG A 42 -14.58 -0.94 7.89
N TYR A 43 -14.91 -0.39 6.74
CA TYR A 43 -15.97 -0.87 5.86
C TYR A 43 -15.31 -1.41 4.60
N ASN A 44 -15.60 -2.66 4.27
CA ASN A 44 -15.10 -3.31 3.07
C ASN A 44 -16.29 -3.68 2.20
N PHE A 45 -16.20 -3.36 0.93
CA PHE A 45 -17.15 -3.79 -0.09
C PHE A 45 -16.41 -4.39 -1.27
N ARG A 46 -16.87 -5.53 -1.78
CA ARG A 46 -16.35 -6.17 -2.98
C ARG A 46 -17.48 -6.67 -3.84
N SER A 47 -17.38 -6.44 -5.15
CA SER A 47 -18.28 -6.97 -6.15
C SER A 47 -17.46 -7.52 -7.31
N ASN A 48 -17.70 -8.78 -7.67
CA ASN A 48 -17.17 -9.40 -8.89
C ASN A 48 -18.36 -9.81 -9.75
N LEU A 49 -18.36 -9.37 -10.99
CA LEU A 49 -19.40 -9.65 -11.97
C LEU A 49 -18.74 -10.22 -13.21
N ASP A 50 -19.17 -11.40 -13.61
CA ASP A 50 -18.71 -12.09 -14.82
C ASP A 50 -19.89 -12.26 -15.78
N PHE A 51 -19.72 -11.76 -16.99
CA PHE A 51 -20.73 -11.80 -18.05
C PHE A 51 -20.24 -12.65 -19.21
N LYS A 52 -20.94 -13.71 -19.53
CA LYS A 52 -20.75 -14.50 -20.73
C LYS A 52 -21.62 -13.90 -21.85
N ILE A 53 -21.04 -12.98 -22.62
CA ILE A 53 -21.76 -12.22 -23.67
C ILE A 53 -22.10 -13.16 -24.82
N THR A 54 -21.11 -13.95 -25.25
CA THR A 54 -21.29 -15.05 -26.22
C THR A 54 -20.61 -16.31 -25.69
N GLN A 55 -20.63 -17.40 -26.46
CA GLN A 55 -19.91 -18.62 -26.07
C GLN A 55 -18.39 -18.40 -25.96
N ASP A 56 -17.87 -17.49 -26.77
CA ASP A 56 -16.45 -17.25 -26.93
C ASP A 56 -15.99 -15.92 -26.28
N PHE A 57 -16.93 -15.05 -25.83
CA PHE A 57 -16.64 -13.74 -25.30
C PHE A 57 -17.16 -13.53 -23.88
N LYS A 58 -16.27 -13.17 -22.99
CA LYS A 58 -16.56 -12.87 -21.58
C LYS A 58 -16.09 -11.45 -21.22
N ALA A 59 -16.87 -10.79 -20.38
CA ALA A 59 -16.50 -9.54 -19.74
C ALA A 59 -16.59 -9.69 -18.22
N SER A 60 -15.61 -9.18 -17.50
CA SER A 60 -15.58 -9.23 -16.04
C SER A 60 -15.38 -7.83 -15.48
N VAL A 61 -16.11 -7.51 -14.41
CA VAL A 61 -15.97 -6.27 -13.65
C VAL A 61 -15.70 -6.63 -12.20
N GLN A 62 -14.62 -6.11 -11.66
CA GLN A 62 -14.26 -6.28 -10.26
C GLN A 62 -14.16 -4.90 -9.61
N LEU A 63 -14.87 -4.72 -8.51
CA LEU A 63 -14.84 -3.52 -7.69
C LEU A 63 -14.52 -3.92 -6.25
N ALA A 64 -13.52 -3.29 -5.66
CA ALA A 64 -13.25 -3.39 -4.24
C ALA A 64 -13.09 -1.99 -3.65
N THR A 65 -13.74 -1.75 -2.54
CA THR A 65 -13.65 -0.49 -1.81
C THR A 65 -13.42 -0.77 -0.33
N GLN A 66 -12.50 -0.01 0.26
CA GLN A 66 -12.26 -0.01 1.70
C GLN A 66 -12.27 1.43 2.20
N ILE A 67 -13.12 1.69 3.18
CA ILE A 67 -13.17 2.95 3.92
C ILE A 67 -12.73 2.65 5.34
N GLU A 68 -11.67 3.32 5.80
CA GLU A 68 -11.12 3.16 7.14
C GLU A 68 -11.12 4.51 7.85
N ASN A 69 -11.75 4.57 9.02
CA ASN A 69 -11.75 5.73 9.88
C ASN A 69 -11.08 5.37 11.21
N VAL A 70 -9.93 6.01 11.44
CA VAL A 70 -9.12 5.79 12.64
C VAL A 70 -9.09 7.05 13.45
N ARG A 71 -9.41 6.93 14.73
CA ARG A 71 -9.20 8.01 15.72
C ARG A 71 -8.09 7.63 16.67
N THR A 72 -7.21 8.55 16.93
CA THR A 72 -6.14 8.40 17.94
C THR A 72 -6.08 9.63 18.83
N PRO A 73 -5.65 9.49 20.10
CA PRO A 73 -5.39 10.63 20.95
C PRO A 73 -4.35 11.59 20.33
N GLY A 74 -4.54 12.87 20.53
CA GLY A 74 -3.66 13.89 19.95
C GLY A 74 -2.20 13.84 20.41
N SER A 75 -1.92 13.21 21.54
CA SER A 75 -0.56 13.00 22.06
C SER A 75 0.16 11.79 21.48
N GLY A 76 -0.55 10.94 20.73
CA GLY A 76 0.00 9.67 20.26
C GLY A 76 0.21 8.62 21.36
N ASN A 77 0.07 7.35 20.99
CA ASN A 77 0.11 6.24 21.96
C ASN A 77 1.47 6.09 22.65
N SER A 78 2.58 6.25 21.94
CA SER A 78 3.93 6.13 22.51
C SER A 78 4.19 7.13 23.62
N THR A 79 3.74 8.37 23.46
CA THR A 79 3.86 9.41 24.48
C THR A 79 3.01 9.08 25.70
N ILE A 80 1.77 8.65 25.51
CA ILE A 80 0.87 8.29 26.61
C ILE A 80 1.44 7.14 27.43
N TRP A 81 1.93 6.06 26.77
CA TRP A 81 2.52 4.91 27.45
C TRP A 81 3.82 5.27 28.17
N ARG A 82 4.65 6.15 27.60
CA ARG A 82 5.84 6.67 28.27
C ARG A 82 5.47 7.37 29.55
N GLU A 83 4.49 8.28 29.52
CA GLU A 83 4.08 9.03 30.69
C GLU A 83 3.40 8.13 31.75
N ILE A 84 2.64 7.12 31.35
CA ILE A 84 2.13 6.11 32.28
C ILE A 84 3.27 5.41 33.03
N SER A 85 4.37 5.12 32.34
CA SER A 85 5.52 4.44 32.95
C SER A 85 6.38 5.35 33.82
N TRP A 86 6.42 6.66 33.54
CA TRP A 86 7.29 7.62 34.21
C TRP A 86 6.58 8.44 35.29
N SER A 87 5.27 8.68 35.14
CA SER A 87 4.52 9.45 36.12
C SER A 87 4.43 8.72 37.47
N ASN A 88 4.55 9.48 38.55
CA ASN A 88 4.34 8.99 39.90
C ASN A 88 3.44 9.97 40.67
N PRO A 89 2.80 9.53 41.76
CA PRO A 89 1.86 10.37 42.51
C PRO A 89 2.45 11.66 43.09
N LEU A 90 3.77 11.69 43.25
CA LEU A 90 4.48 12.87 43.80
C LEU A 90 4.75 13.93 42.72
N SER A 91 5.09 13.48 41.49
CA SER A 91 5.39 14.42 40.38
C SER A 91 4.13 14.90 39.68
N SER A 92 3.10 14.06 39.62
CA SER A 92 1.90 14.36 38.87
C SER A 92 0.66 13.76 39.57
N PRO A 93 0.14 14.45 40.61
CA PRO A 93 -0.94 13.92 41.43
C PRO A 93 -2.30 13.78 40.73
N GLY A 94 -2.46 14.39 39.56
CA GLY A 94 -3.68 14.29 38.76
C GLY A 94 -4.74 15.31 39.14
N LEU A 95 -5.94 14.84 39.50
CA LEU A 95 -7.04 15.72 39.92
C LEU A 95 -7.07 15.86 41.44
N ILE A 96 -6.99 17.12 41.92
CA ILE A 96 -7.21 17.48 43.30
C ILE A 96 -8.29 18.56 43.31
N ASP A 97 -9.35 18.37 44.08
CA ASP A 97 -10.50 19.24 44.15
C ASP A 97 -11.10 19.63 42.77
N GLY A 98 -11.13 18.66 41.85
CA GLY A 98 -11.61 18.87 40.49
C GLY A 98 -10.64 19.63 39.56
N LYS A 99 -9.48 20.04 40.08
CA LYS A 99 -8.44 20.77 39.32
C LYS A 99 -7.32 19.84 38.90
N VAL A 100 -6.82 20.00 37.67
CA VAL A 100 -5.66 19.28 37.18
C VAL A 100 -4.41 19.92 37.81
N VAL A 101 -3.76 19.21 38.72
CA VAL A 101 -2.61 19.69 39.46
C VAL A 101 -1.32 19.10 38.92
N ARG A 102 -0.31 19.97 38.70
CA ARG A 102 1.08 19.60 38.41
C ARG A 102 1.97 20.14 39.52
N LEU A 103 2.95 19.39 39.91
CA LEU A 103 4.02 19.90 40.76
C LEU A 103 5.03 20.63 39.88
N LYS A 104 5.65 21.66 40.43
CA LYS A 104 6.54 22.63 39.81
C LYS A 104 7.46 22.01 38.77
N ASP A 105 7.53 22.67 37.62
CA ASP A 105 8.58 22.61 36.56
C ASP A 105 9.31 21.27 36.39
N ALA A 106 8.70 20.19 36.85
CA ALA A 106 9.27 18.89 36.77
C ALA A 106 9.25 18.42 35.30
N LEU A 107 10.36 18.70 34.63
CA LEU A 107 10.93 17.85 33.59
C LEU A 107 9.99 17.42 32.46
N GLY A 108 9.04 18.23 32.05
CA GLY A 108 8.19 17.91 30.91
C GLY A 108 7.23 16.75 31.13
N GLU A 109 7.18 16.16 32.32
CA GLU A 109 6.26 15.08 32.66
C GLU A 109 4.81 15.60 32.70
N GLN A 110 3.97 15.03 31.85
CA GLN A 110 2.56 15.32 31.85
C GLN A 110 1.82 14.11 32.41
N HIS A 111 0.85 14.35 33.29
CA HIS A 111 0.01 13.27 33.77
C HIS A 111 -0.67 12.57 32.58
N PRO A 112 -0.65 11.22 32.48
CA PRO A 112 -1.23 10.48 31.34
C PRO A 112 -2.66 10.90 31.05
N TRP A 113 -3.39 11.23 32.08
CA TRP A 113 -4.76 11.72 32.03
C TRP A 113 -4.92 13.07 31.31
N MET A 114 -3.96 13.98 31.49
CA MET A 114 -3.92 15.24 30.73
C MET A 114 -3.66 14.99 29.24
N LEU A 115 -2.78 14.04 28.91
CA LEU A 115 -2.47 13.69 27.53
C LEU A 115 -3.66 13.09 26.80
N LEU A 116 -4.41 12.25 27.48
CA LEU A 116 -5.62 11.66 26.91
C LEU A 116 -6.71 12.68 26.67
N ARG A 117 -6.86 13.66 27.54
CA ARG A 117 -8.01 14.57 27.55
C ARG A 117 -7.69 15.98 27.12
N GLY A 118 -6.45 16.40 27.34
CA GLY A 118 -6.00 17.76 27.07
C GLY A 118 -5.53 18.01 25.67
N ASN A 119 -5.03 17.01 24.96
CA ASN A 119 -4.37 17.24 23.67
C ASN A 119 -5.26 17.00 22.45
N GLY A 120 -6.54 16.68 22.65
CA GLY A 120 -7.49 16.47 21.56
C GLY A 120 -7.30 15.11 20.87
N TYR A 121 -7.54 15.08 19.56
CA TYR A 121 -7.51 13.82 18.79
C TYR A 121 -7.11 14.07 17.32
N ASP A 122 -6.65 12.99 16.68
CA ASP A 122 -6.49 12.90 15.23
C ASP A 122 -7.56 11.96 14.65
N ASN A 123 -8.25 12.41 13.63
CA ASN A 123 -9.14 11.60 12.80
C ASN A 123 -8.52 11.41 11.43
N ASP A 124 -8.17 10.16 11.15
CA ASP A 124 -7.67 9.72 9.84
C ASP A 124 -8.80 9.04 9.06
N SER A 125 -9.05 9.50 7.86
CA SER A 125 -9.94 8.84 6.91
C SER A 125 -9.14 8.39 5.71
N LYS A 126 -9.19 7.08 5.41
CA LYS A 126 -8.51 6.45 4.29
C LYS A 126 -9.52 5.76 3.40
N ASN A 127 -9.49 6.06 2.13
CA ASN A 127 -10.37 5.46 1.14
C ASN A 127 -9.52 4.79 0.06
N ASN A 128 -9.71 3.49 -0.11
CA ASN A 128 -9.13 2.71 -1.19
C ASN A 128 -10.23 2.28 -2.14
N VAL A 129 -10.05 2.52 -3.43
CA VAL A 129 -10.94 2.02 -4.49
C VAL A 129 -10.07 1.32 -5.53
N ASN A 130 -10.39 0.06 -5.79
CA ASN A 130 -9.76 -0.76 -6.80
C ASN A 130 -10.83 -1.23 -7.78
N THR A 131 -10.64 -0.96 -9.05
CA THR A 131 -11.58 -1.36 -10.09
C THR A 131 -10.81 -2.02 -11.22
N THR A 132 -11.26 -3.19 -11.68
CA THR A 132 -10.71 -3.87 -12.84
C THR A 132 -11.85 -4.23 -13.79
N PHE A 133 -11.65 -3.89 -15.05
CA PHE A 133 -12.47 -4.36 -16.15
C PHE A 133 -11.61 -5.25 -17.04
N ARG A 134 -12.13 -6.45 -17.37
CA ARG A 134 -11.44 -7.44 -18.18
C ARG A 134 -12.35 -7.99 -19.25
N LEU A 135 -11.78 -8.18 -20.42
CA LEU A 135 -12.38 -8.86 -21.56
C LEU A 135 -11.54 -10.09 -21.91
N ASP A 136 -12.17 -11.22 -22.12
CA ASP A 136 -11.56 -12.45 -22.58
C ASP A 136 -12.31 -12.94 -23.83
N TYR A 137 -11.55 -13.29 -24.87
CA TYR A 137 -12.09 -13.77 -26.14
C TYR A 137 -11.39 -15.05 -26.57
N ASP A 138 -12.15 -16.13 -26.71
CA ASP A 138 -11.68 -17.40 -27.26
C ASP A 138 -11.68 -17.31 -28.80
N LEU A 139 -10.49 -17.29 -29.39
CA LEU A 139 -10.27 -17.22 -30.83
C LEU A 139 -10.18 -18.59 -31.49
N SER A 140 -10.39 -19.68 -30.75
CA SER A 140 -10.22 -21.06 -31.22
C SER A 140 -11.08 -21.38 -32.44
N ARG A 141 -12.27 -20.79 -32.52
CA ARG A 141 -13.21 -20.98 -33.64
C ARG A 141 -12.94 -20.05 -34.81
N ALA A 142 -12.48 -18.83 -34.51
CA ALA A 142 -12.36 -17.79 -35.52
C ALA A 142 -11.02 -17.82 -36.25
N LEU A 143 -9.92 -18.20 -35.57
CA LEU A 143 -8.57 -18.10 -36.09
C LEU A 143 -7.78 -19.40 -35.96
N LEU A 144 -7.44 -19.82 -34.75
CA LEU A 144 -6.55 -20.94 -34.50
C LEU A 144 -6.96 -21.65 -33.23
N LYS A 145 -7.15 -22.97 -33.30
CA LYS A 145 -7.51 -23.82 -32.14
C LYS A 145 -6.50 -23.65 -31.01
N GLY A 146 -7.01 -23.29 -29.84
CA GLY A 146 -6.19 -23.05 -28.64
C GLY A 146 -5.67 -21.60 -28.50
N LEU A 147 -6.07 -20.69 -29.40
CA LEU A 147 -5.75 -19.28 -29.29
C LEU A 147 -6.84 -18.53 -28.51
N SER A 148 -6.42 -17.67 -27.59
CA SER A 148 -7.29 -16.74 -26.88
C SER A 148 -6.64 -15.36 -26.74
N ALA A 149 -7.45 -14.33 -26.62
CA ALA A 149 -7.01 -12.98 -26.35
C ALA A 149 -7.65 -12.46 -25.07
N HIS A 150 -6.95 -11.59 -24.38
CA HIS A 150 -7.53 -10.85 -23.25
C HIS A 150 -7.05 -9.39 -23.26
N ALA A 151 -7.87 -8.53 -22.69
CA ALA A 151 -7.51 -7.15 -22.40
C ALA A 151 -8.07 -6.76 -21.03
N SER A 152 -7.30 -6.04 -20.22
CA SER A 152 -7.79 -5.50 -18.97
C SER A 152 -7.29 -4.09 -18.69
N ILE A 153 -8.09 -3.34 -17.97
CA ILE A 153 -7.75 -2.05 -17.41
C ILE A 153 -8.11 -2.05 -15.92
N SER A 154 -7.14 -1.63 -15.09
CA SER A 154 -7.34 -1.48 -13.66
C SER A 154 -7.08 -0.05 -13.24
N TYR A 155 -7.90 0.45 -12.34
CA TYR A 155 -7.78 1.75 -11.73
C TYR A 155 -7.79 1.60 -10.22
N ASP A 156 -6.69 2.01 -9.57
CA ASP A 156 -6.54 2.06 -8.13
C ASP A 156 -6.45 3.51 -7.68
N SER A 157 -7.22 3.87 -6.67
CA SER A 157 -7.21 5.19 -6.07
C SER A 157 -7.10 5.07 -4.56
N TYR A 158 -6.20 5.85 -3.99
CA TYR A 158 -6.05 6.01 -2.56
C TYR A 158 -6.20 7.48 -2.20
N TYR A 159 -7.07 7.75 -1.23
CA TYR A 159 -7.22 9.06 -0.64
C TYR A 159 -7.08 8.95 0.88
N TYR A 160 -6.31 9.87 1.45
CA TYR A 160 -6.09 9.99 2.88
C TYR A 160 -6.34 11.42 3.29
N SER A 161 -7.05 11.60 4.39
CA SER A 161 -7.18 12.90 5.04
C SER A 161 -7.04 12.75 6.54
N ARG A 162 -6.30 13.67 7.15
CA ARG A 162 -6.17 13.81 8.60
C ARG A 162 -6.79 15.13 9.04
N LYS A 163 -7.67 15.05 10.02
CA LYS A 163 -8.18 16.20 10.76
C LYS A 163 -7.67 16.12 12.18
N SER A 164 -6.92 17.13 12.61
CA SER A 164 -6.33 17.18 13.94
C SER A 164 -7.04 18.25 14.75
N PHE A 165 -7.75 17.81 15.76
CA PHE A 165 -8.29 18.68 16.79
C PHE A 165 -7.31 18.73 17.95
N ARG A 166 -6.96 19.93 18.41
CA ARG A 166 -6.04 20.14 19.52
C ARG A 166 -6.74 20.95 20.58
N LYS A 167 -6.47 20.58 21.84
CA LYS A 167 -6.96 21.30 23.01
C LYS A 167 -5.83 21.36 24.04
N SER A 168 -5.63 22.49 24.68
CA SER A 168 -4.88 22.56 25.93
C SER A 168 -5.85 22.66 27.10
N ILE A 169 -5.50 22.03 28.21
CA ILE A 169 -6.29 22.14 29.45
C ILE A 169 -5.56 23.05 30.41
N GLN A 170 -6.31 23.93 31.07
CA GLN A 170 -5.79 24.67 32.19
C GLN A 170 -5.31 23.71 33.28
N TYR A 171 -4.10 23.91 33.80
CA TYR A 171 -3.60 23.20 34.95
C TYR A 171 -3.20 24.17 36.06
N TYR A 172 -3.05 23.65 37.26
CA TYR A 172 -2.77 24.43 38.45
C TYR A 172 -1.48 23.94 39.10
N LEU A 173 -0.69 24.88 39.63
CA LEU A 173 0.36 24.57 40.60
C LEU A 173 -0.24 24.68 42.00
N ALA A 174 -0.07 23.60 42.77
CA ALA A 174 -0.52 23.59 44.16
C ALA A 174 0.65 24.02 45.07
N GLN A 175 0.38 24.99 45.94
CA GLN A 175 1.33 25.48 46.95
C GLN A 175 0.64 25.51 48.30
N ARG A 176 1.39 25.29 49.37
CA ARG A 176 0.86 25.57 50.71
C ARG A 176 0.69 27.06 50.90
N ASP A 177 -0.40 27.44 51.47
CA ASP A 177 -0.65 28.83 51.86
C ASP A 177 0.34 29.23 52.97
N PRO A 178 1.16 30.27 52.77
CA PRO A 178 2.12 30.75 53.78
C PRO A 178 1.45 31.18 55.07
N SER A 179 0.20 31.60 55.02
CA SER A 179 -0.57 32.08 56.18
C SER A 179 -1.36 31.00 56.90
N ASN A 180 -1.61 29.85 56.24
CA ASN A 180 -2.32 28.75 56.79
C ASN A 180 -1.86 27.44 56.15
N ALA A 181 -1.04 26.64 56.88
CA ALA A 181 -0.44 25.41 56.35
C ALA A 181 -1.44 24.31 55.95
N ASP A 182 -2.66 24.36 56.47
CA ASP A 182 -3.74 23.43 56.17
C ASP A 182 -4.47 23.80 54.85
N ASN A 183 -4.19 24.95 54.29
CA ASN A 183 -4.80 25.45 53.07
C ASN A 183 -3.87 25.28 51.85
N ILE A 184 -4.47 24.89 50.71
CA ILE A 184 -3.75 24.77 49.44
C ILE A 184 -4.16 25.88 48.49
N LEU A 185 -3.20 26.66 48.03
CA LEU A 185 -3.37 27.65 46.98
C LEU A 185 -3.17 27.01 45.61
N TYR A 186 -4.13 27.17 44.73
CA TYR A 186 -4.08 26.69 43.35
C TYR A 186 -3.79 27.87 42.42
N ILE A 187 -2.57 27.92 41.86
CA ILE A 187 -2.15 28.97 40.94
C ILE A 187 -2.44 28.46 39.51
N PRO A 188 -3.36 29.08 38.79
CA PRO A 188 -3.66 28.66 37.42
C PRO A 188 -2.46 28.91 36.49
N LYS A 189 -2.21 27.95 35.63
CA LYS A 189 -1.21 27.98 34.56
C LYS A 189 -1.87 27.56 33.27
N GLU A 190 -1.49 28.18 32.17
CA GLU A 190 -2.08 28.05 30.85
C GLU A 190 -3.60 28.25 30.83
N GLU A 191 -4.07 28.88 29.81
CA GLU A 191 -5.51 29.01 29.55
C GLU A 191 -5.95 27.84 28.67
N GLU A 192 -7.22 27.45 28.84
CA GLU A 192 -7.81 26.48 27.95
C GLU A 192 -7.92 27.08 26.54
N THR A 193 -7.30 26.44 25.58
CA THR A 193 -7.34 26.84 24.18
C THR A 193 -7.74 25.67 23.31
N VAL A 194 -8.43 25.97 22.21
CA VAL A 194 -8.90 24.98 21.24
C VAL A 194 -8.51 25.45 19.86
N TRP A 195 -7.94 24.57 19.06
CA TRP A 195 -7.61 24.89 17.66
C TRP A 195 -7.61 23.64 16.76
N PHE A 196 -7.74 23.89 15.47
CA PHE A 196 -7.54 22.85 14.48
C PHE A 196 -6.15 23.00 13.87
N ALA A 197 -5.35 21.95 13.93
CA ALA A 197 -4.06 21.93 13.24
C ALA A 197 -4.29 21.77 11.72
N ASN A 198 -3.27 22.15 10.94
CA ASN A 198 -3.32 22.05 9.49
C ASN A 198 -3.71 20.61 9.06
N PRO A 199 -4.69 20.45 8.20
CA PRO A 199 -5.12 19.15 7.74
C PRO A 199 -4.03 18.48 6.90
N GLY A 200 -3.82 17.18 7.13
CA GLY A 200 -2.97 16.35 6.29
C GLY A 200 -3.78 15.75 5.15
N TYR A 201 -3.23 15.74 3.94
CA TYR A 201 -3.84 15.11 2.78
C TYR A 201 -2.83 14.24 2.05
N GLY A 202 -3.26 13.09 1.61
CA GLY A 202 -2.51 12.24 0.72
C GLY A 202 -3.44 11.67 -0.35
N LYS A 203 -2.98 11.64 -1.58
CA LYS A 203 -3.70 11.00 -2.68
C LYS A 203 -2.71 10.35 -3.61
N ASN A 204 -3.07 9.20 -4.11
CA ASN A 204 -2.39 8.59 -5.23
C ASN A 204 -3.38 7.83 -6.10
N ARG A 205 -2.98 7.55 -7.31
CA ARG A 205 -3.74 6.74 -8.25
C ARG A 205 -2.80 5.95 -9.13
N LYS A 206 -3.22 4.76 -9.49
CA LYS A 206 -2.52 3.91 -10.44
C LYS A 206 -3.49 3.46 -11.52
N VAL A 207 -3.07 3.59 -12.76
CA VAL A 207 -3.73 2.98 -13.92
C VAL A 207 -2.83 1.87 -14.41
N TYR A 208 -3.40 0.69 -14.63
CA TYR A 208 -2.74 -0.45 -15.23
C TYR A 208 -3.56 -0.94 -16.40
N MET A 209 -2.91 -1.22 -17.51
CA MET A 209 -3.52 -1.76 -18.71
C MET A 209 -2.70 -2.93 -19.20
N GLU A 210 -3.36 -3.96 -19.67
CA GLU A 210 -2.73 -5.07 -20.37
C GLU A 210 -3.59 -5.58 -21.52
N ALA A 211 -2.92 -6.12 -22.53
CA ALA A 211 -3.55 -6.89 -23.59
C ALA A 211 -2.63 -8.04 -23.96
N GLY A 212 -3.18 -9.23 -24.09
CA GLY A 212 -2.39 -10.44 -24.32
C GLY A 212 -3.06 -11.45 -25.24
N LEU A 213 -2.21 -12.21 -25.89
CA LEU A 213 -2.57 -13.39 -26.68
C LEU A 213 -2.00 -14.61 -25.99
N ASN A 214 -2.81 -15.62 -25.77
CA ASN A 214 -2.41 -16.90 -25.22
C ASN A 214 -2.70 -18.00 -26.27
N TYR A 215 -1.73 -18.87 -26.47
CA TYR A 215 -1.89 -20.04 -27.32
C TYR A 215 -1.55 -21.30 -26.52
N GLN A 216 -2.39 -22.30 -26.60
CA GLN A 216 -2.14 -23.61 -26.01
C GLN A 216 -2.67 -24.69 -26.92
N HIS A 217 -1.80 -25.59 -27.33
CA HIS A 217 -2.21 -26.71 -28.17
C HIS A 217 -1.36 -27.94 -27.93
N ASN A 218 -2.02 -29.11 -28.09
CA ASN A 218 -1.39 -30.41 -27.94
C ASN A 218 -1.42 -31.13 -29.31
N PHE A 219 -0.25 -31.46 -29.82
CA PHE A 219 -0.08 -32.22 -31.05
C PHE A 219 0.45 -33.63 -30.72
N GLY A 220 -0.42 -34.53 -30.33
CA GLY A 220 -0.04 -35.84 -29.84
C GLY A 220 0.81 -35.76 -28.57
N LYS A 221 2.12 -36.08 -28.65
CA LYS A 221 3.05 -36.00 -27.52
C LYS A 221 3.70 -34.61 -27.34
N HIS A 222 3.41 -33.67 -28.22
CA HIS A 222 3.96 -32.32 -28.18
C HIS A 222 2.95 -31.37 -27.52
N HIS A 223 3.35 -30.71 -26.44
CA HIS A 223 2.55 -29.70 -25.77
C HIS A 223 3.26 -28.35 -25.92
N THR A 224 2.55 -27.39 -26.47
CA THR A 224 3.09 -26.05 -26.71
C THR A 224 2.19 -25.02 -26.09
N THR A 225 2.79 -24.06 -25.36
CA THR A 225 2.11 -22.85 -24.94
C THR A 225 2.89 -21.62 -25.39
N ALA A 226 2.18 -20.57 -25.74
CA ALA A 226 2.80 -19.27 -26.04
C ALA A 226 1.98 -18.15 -25.41
N LEU A 227 2.66 -17.12 -24.94
CA LEU A 227 2.07 -15.88 -24.43
C LEU A 227 2.79 -14.72 -25.11
N LEU A 228 2.00 -13.77 -25.61
CA LEU A 228 2.49 -12.44 -25.97
C LEU A 228 1.64 -11.43 -25.23
N LEU A 229 2.26 -10.61 -24.38
CA LEU A 229 1.59 -9.66 -23.49
C LEU A 229 2.19 -8.29 -23.68
N TYR A 230 1.35 -7.28 -23.88
CA TYR A 230 1.69 -5.88 -23.70
C TYR A 230 1.11 -5.40 -22.37
N ASN A 231 1.88 -4.66 -21.58
CA ASN A 231 1.40 -4.03 -20.37
C ASN A 231 1.92 -2.60 -20.20
N GLN A 232 1.15 -1.81 -19.49
CA GLN A 232 1.49 -0.44 -19.16
C GLN A 232 0.94 -0.08 -17.78
N SER A 233 1.72 0.64 -16.98
CA SER A 233 1.25 1.22 -15.73
C SER A 233 1.67 2.67 -15.58
N LYS A 234 0.81 3.47 -14.92
CA LYS A 234 1.14 4.83 -14.49
C LYS A 234 0.68 5.03 -13.05
N TYR A 235 1.61 5.46 -12.21
CA TYR A 235 1.34 5.79 -10.82
C TYR A 235 1.57 7.27 -10.58
N TYR A 236 0.58 7.94 -10.01
CA TYR A 236 0.58 9.37 -9.69
C TYR A 236 0.54 9.57 -8.19
N SER A 237 1.41 10.44 -7.69
CA SER A 237 1.37 10.94 -6.32
C SER A 237 1.90 12.37 -6.28
N PRO A 238 1.37 13.26 -5.42
CA PRO A 238 1.90 14.60 -5.23
C PRO A 238 3.32 14.65 -4.66
N SER A 239 3.79 13.54 -4.07
CA SER A 239 5.14 13.42 -3.50
C SER A 239 6.21 12.99 -4.51
N LEU A 240 5.83 12.72 -5.76
CA LEU A 240 6.78 12.29 -6.78
C LEU A 240 7.68 13.45 -7.22
N LYS A 241 8.97 13.16 -7.36
CA LYS A 241 9.98 14.11 -7.85
C LYS A 241 9.52 14.68 -9.20
N PHE A 242 9.54 16.01 -9.31
CA PHE A 242 9.07 16.80 -10.46
C PHE A 242 7.58 16.58 -10.84
N LEU A 243 6.78 15.94 -9.98
CA LEU A 243 5.40 15.55 -10.25
C LEU A 243 5.24 14.61 -11.48
N VAL A 244 6.34 14.02 -11.96
CA VAL A 244 6.32 13.07 -13.06
C VAL A 244 5.84 11.72 -12.55
N PRO A 245 4.81 11.12 -13.19
CA PRO A 245 4.31 9.82 -12.80
C PRO A 245 5.39 8.74 -12.89
N ASN A 246 5.34 7.73 -12.02
CA ASN A 246 6.06 6.50 -12.28
C ASN A 246 5.36 5.77 -13.41
N ALA A 247 6.03 5.59 -14.53
CA ALA A 247 5.49 4.96 -15.72
C ALA A 247 6.35 3.77 -16.15
N TYR A 248 5.67 2.70 -16.48
CA TYR A 248 6.28 1.47 -16.96
C TYR A 248 5.46 0.96 -18.13
N GLN A 249 6.15 0.44 -19.13
CA GLN A 249 5.50 -0.31 -20.21
C GLN A 249 6.42 -1.42 -20.70
N GLY A 250 5.82 -2.50 -21.19
CA GLY A 250 6.60 -3.61 -21.66
C GLY A 250 5.84 -4.56 -22.56
N ILE A 251 6.62 -5.32 -23.31
CA ILE A 251 6.16 -6.48 -24.06
C ILE A 251 6.83 -7.69 -23.42
N VAL A 252 6.03 -8.70 -23.11
CA VAL A 252 6.48 -9.98 -22.55
C VAL A 252 6.12 -11.07 -23.53
N GLY A 253 7.10 -11.88 -23.90
CA GLY A 253 6.91 -13.09 -24.69
C GLY A 253 7.32 -14.31 -23.88
N ARG A 254 6.56 -15.39 -23.98
CA ARG A 254 6.87 -16.69 -23.39
C ARG A 254 6.46 -17.79 -24.35
N ILE A 255 7.33 -18.74 -24.54
CA ILE A 255 7.03 -19.97 -25.26
C ILE A 255 7.48 -21.14 -24.41
N THR A 256 6.63 -22.11 -24.20
CA THR A 256 6.97 -23.37 -23.55
C THR A 256 6.71 -24.52 -24.51
N TYR A 257 7.58 -25.48 -24.44
CA TYR A 257 7.46 -26.71 -25.21
C TYR A 257 7.77 -27.92 -24.33
N ASP A 258 6.92 -28.91 -24.44
CA ASP A 258 7.05 -30.18 -23.74
C ASP A 258 6.88 -31.32 -24.75
N TYR A 259 7.79 -32.27 -24.74
CA TYR A 259 7.68 -33.49 -25.50
C TYR A 259 7.51 -34.69 -24.57
N ALA A 260 6.34 -35.32 -24.64
CA ALA A 260 5.99 -36.55 -23.90
C ALA A 260 6.21 -36.42 -22.38
N SER A 261 6.13 -35.21 -21.82
CA SER A 261 6.44 -34.88 -20.41
C SER A 261 7.87 -35.22 -19.98
N ARG A 262 8.78 -35.44 -20.94
CA ARG A 262 10.17 -35.80 -20.70
C ARG A 262 11.15 -34.67 -20.96
N TYR A 263 11.02 -34.01 -22.11
CA TYR A 263 11.89 -32.94 -22.52
C TYR A 263 11.15 -31.64 -22.51
N LEU A 264 11.62 -30.71 -21.73
CA LEU A 264 10.97 -29.42 -21.46
C LEU A 264 11.90 -28.30 -21.92
N ALA A 265 11.37 -27.36 -22.65
CA ALA A 265 12.07 -26.13 -23.03
C ALA A 265 11.18 -24.92 -22.80
N GLU A 266 11.78 -23.83 -22.36
CA GLU A 266 11.07 -22.58 -22.17
C GLU A 266 11.97 -21.41 -22.59
N PHE A 267 11.37 -20.49 -23.34
CA PHE A 267 11.96 -19.20 -23.69
C PHE A 267 11.06 -18.10 -23.20
N ASN A 268 11.63 -17.15 -22.46
CA ASN A 268 10.98 -15.93 -22.02
C ASN A 268 11.76 -14.73 -22.56
N MET A 269 11.05 -13.68 -22.88
CA MET A 269 11.63 -12.38 -23.19
C MET A 269 10.81 -11.27 -22.55
N GLY A 270 11.49 -10.27 -22.01
CA GLY A 270 10.92 -9.00 -21.59
C GLY A 270 11.58 -7.86 -22.38
N TYR A 271 10.78 -7.03 -23.02
CA TYR A 271 11.23 -5.76 -23.58
C TYR A 271 10.52 -4.65 -22.82
N ASN A 272 11.17 -4.13 -21.78
CA ASN A 272 10.56 -3.30 -20.76
C ASN A 272 11.19 -1.92 -20.73
N GLY A 273 10.36 -0.91 -20.52
CA GLY A 273 10.77 0.49 -20.46
C GLY A 273 10.21 1.21 -19.25
N THR A 274 10.98 2.16 -18.73
CA THR A 274 10.64 3.02 -17.61
C THR A 274 11.05 4.46 -17.89
N GLU A 275 10.31 5.40 -17.32
CA GLU A 275 10.59 6.84 -17.46
C GLU A 275 11.87 7.27 -16.72
N ASN A 276 12.41 6.43 -15.84
CA ASN A 276 13.59 6.76 -15.04
C ASN A 276 14.86 6.94 -15.88
N PHE A 277 14.86 6.47 -17.13
CA PHE A 277 15.99 6.60 -18.05
C PHE A 277 15.78 7.69 -19.11
N ALA A 278 16.88 8.22 -19.61
CA ALA A 278 16.86 9.23 -20.67
C ALA A 278 16.16 8.73 -21.93
N SER A 279 15.57 9.67 -22.70
CA SER A 279 14.98 9.37 -24.00
C SER A 279 15.98 8.60 -24.87
N GLY A 280 15.51 7.57 -25.57
CA GLY A 280 16.34 6.66 -26.37
C GLY A 280 17.06 5.55 -25.60
N ARG A 281 17.04 5.56 -24.26
CA ARG A 281 17.63 4.51 -23.40
C ARG A 281 16.64 3.93 -22.37
N ARG A 282 15.35 4.16 -22.58
CA ARG A 282 14.28 3.76 -21.63
C ARG A 282 13.98 2.28 -21.65
N PHE A 283 14.28 1.59 -22.74
CA PHE A 283 13.92 0.19 -22.95
C PHE A 283 15.13 -0.72 -22.86
N GLY A 284 14.95 -1.85 -22.17
CA GLY A 284 15.92 -2.94 -22.08
C GLY A 284 15.29 -4.25 -22.53
N PHE A 285 16.11 -5.12 -23.14
CA PHE A 285 15.74 -6.47 -23.52
C PHE A 285 16.31 -7.46 -22.51
N PHE A 286 15.45 -8.33 -21.97
CA PHE A 286 15.75 -9.25 -20.88
C PHE A 286 15.30 -10.66 -21.28
N PRO A 287 16.18 -11.46 -21.94
CA PRO A 287 15.88 -12.82 -22.29
C PRO A 287 16.11 -13.79 -21.14
N ALA A 288 15.36 -14.88 -21.12
CA ALA A 288 15.62 -16.01 -20.25
C ALA A 288 15.27 -17.32 -20.98
N VAL A 289 16.11 -18.33 -20.78
CA VAL A 289 15.94 -19.66 -21.36
C VAL A 289 16.03 -20.72 -20.27
N SER A 290 15.25 -21.79 -20.40
CA SER A 290 15.35 -22.94 -19.53
C SER A 290 15.17 -24.25 -20.31
N ALA A 291 15.86 -25.28 -19.87
CA ALA A 291 15.70 -26.63 -20.35
C ALA A 291 15.52 -27.60 -19.18
N GLY A 292 14.69 -28.61 -19.37
CA GLY A 292 14.40 -29.61 -18.35
C GLY A 292 14.34 -31.03 -18.97
N TRP A 293 14.84 -32.00 -18.22
CA TRP A 293 14.75 -33.40 -18.57
C TRP A 293 14.20 -34.19 -17.39
N VAL A 294 13.07 -34.84 -17.61
CA VAL A 294 12.45 -35.73 -16.63
C VAL A 294 13.00 -37.11 -16.81
N VAL A 295 14.15 -37.40 -16.17
CA VAL A 295 14.88 -38.65 -16.29
C VAL A 295 14.06 -39.85 -15.86
N SER A 296 13.16 -39.64 -14.85
CA SER A 296 12.27 -40.69 -14.33
C SER A 296 11.22 -41.19 -15.34
N GLU A 297 11.00 -40.45 -16.45
CA GLU A 297 10.07 -40.87 -17.50
C GLU A 297 10.78 -41.61 -18.65
N GLU A 298 12.10 -41.81 -18.55
CA GLU A 298 12.84 -42.57 -19.54
C GLU A 298 12.70 -44.08 -19.31
N PRO A 299 12.69 -44.90 -20.38
CA PRO A 299 12.55 -46.35 -20.28
C PRO A 299 13.65 -47.05 -19.48
N PHE A 300 14.81 -46.46 -19.42
CA PHE A 300 15.97 -47.00 -18.67
C PHE A 300 15.94 -46.67 -17.18
N PHE A 301 15.05 -45.80 -16.71
CA PHE A 301 15.04 -45.33 -15.30
C PHE A 301 14.42 -46.38 -14.39
N PRO A 302 15.11 -46.89 -13.37
CA PRO A 302 14.57 -47.87 -12.43
C PRO A 302 13.71 -47.16 -11.38
N LYS A 303 12.41 -47.09 -11.60
CA LYS A 303 11.47 -46.59 -10.59
C LYS A 303 11.39 -47.60 -9.42
N ASN A 304 11.54 -47.07 -8.19
CA ASN A 304 11.40 -47.86 -6.96
C ASN A 304 10.73 -46.99 -5.88
N ASP A 305 10.44 -47.59 -4.71
CA ASP A 305 9.71 -46.90 -3.64
C ASP A 305 10.44 -45.67 -3.05
N TYR A 306 11.76 -45.57 -3.28
CA TYR A 306 12.60 -44.46 -2.80
C TYR A 306 12.83 -43.35 -3.83
N LEU A 307 12.83 -43.72 -5.12
CA LEU A 307 13.12 -42.79 -6.21
C LEU A 307 12.05 -42.88 -7.30
N VAL A 308 10.95 -42.16 -7.05
CA VAL A 308 9.77 -42.14 -7.91
C VAL A 308 9.90 -41.12 -9.04
N PHE A 309 10.54 -39.98 -8.77
CA PHE A 309 10.64 -38.86 -9.68
C PHE A 309 12.02 -38.24 -9.69
N MET A 310 12.60 -38.04 -10.86
CA MET A 310 13.87 -37.35 -11.05
C MET A 310 13.78 -36.42 -12.26
N LYS A 311 14.09 -35.13 -12.03
CA LYS A 311 14.12 -34.09 -13.08
C LYS A 311 15.42 -33.28 -12.96
N LEU A 312 16.12 -33.12 -14.08
CA LEU A 312 17.23 -32.19 -14.23
C LEU A 312 16.73 -30.91 -14.90
N ARG A 313 17.23 -29.76 -14.45
CA ARG A 313 16.83 -28.46 -14.98
C ARG A 313 18.03 -27.50 -15.01
N ALA A 314 18.15 -26.75 -16.11
CA ALA A 314 19.10 -25.66 -16.26
C ALA A 314 18.37 -24.41 -16.72
N THR A 315 18.76 -23.23 -16.18
CA THR A 315 18.17 -21.95 -16.52
C THR A 315 19.25 -20.87 -16.63
N TYR A 316 19.08 -19.99 -17.60
CA TYR A 316 19.88 -18.76 -17.74
C TYR A 316 18.92 -17.61 -18.04
N GLY A 317 19.18 -16.43 -17.48
CA GLY A 317 18.36 -15.26 -17.76
C GLY A 317 19.02 -13.96 -17.32
N GLU A 318 18.60 -12.88 -17.96
CA GLU A 318 19.00 -11.53 -17.66
C GLU A 318 17.83 -10.75 -17.06
N VAL A 319 18.12 -9.88 -16.10
CA VAL A 319 17.12 -9.02 -15.43
C VAL A 319 17.61 -7.58 -15.40
N GLY A 320 16.71 -6.65 -15.55
CA GLY A 320 16.95 -5.21 -15.40
C GLY A 320 16.44 -4.69 -14.07
N ASN A 321 17.09 -3.64 -13.56
CA ASN A 321 16.65 -2.90 -12.39
C ASN A 321 16.70 -1.41 -12.68
N ASP A 322 15.55 -0.73 -12.51
CA ASP A 322 15.41 0.71 -12.68
C ASP A 322 15.35 1.48 -11.35
N LYS A 323 15.45 0.76 -10.21
CA LYS A 323 15.38 1.33 -8.85
C LYS A 323 16.75 1.30 -8.21
N ILE A 324 17.45 2.42 -8.28
CA ILE A 324 18.77 2.57 -7.70
C ILE A 324 18.67 3.54 -6.52
N GLY A 325 18.75 3.04 -5.29
CA GLY A 325 18.81 3.84 -4.06
C GLY A 325 17.61 4.75 -3.77
N GLY A 326 16.49 4.57 -4.47
CA GLY A 326 15.30 5.41 -4.32
C GLY A 326 15.30 6.70 -5.15
N ASP A 327 16.39 7.02 -5.82
CA ASP A 327 16.50 8.19 -6.69
C ASP A 327 15.91 7.93 -8.07
N ARG A 328 15.38 9.02 -8.66
CA ARG A 328 14.80 9.01 -10.01
C ARG A 328 15.57 9.98 -10.90
N PHE A 329 15.60 9.67 -12.20
CA PHE A 329 16.20 10.56 -13.22
C PHE A 329 17.67 10.85 -12.95
N LEU A 330 18.44 9.82 -12.61
CA LEU A 330 19.87 9.95 -12.31
C LEU A 330 20.70 10.57 -13.46
N TYR A 331 20.20 10.57 -14.69
CA TYR A 331 20.83 11.18 -15.83
C TYR A 331 20.73 12.73 -15.83
N LEU A 332 19.90 13.32 -14.96
CA LEU A 332 19.76 14.77 -14.84
C LEU A 332 20.84 15.31 -13.90
N PRO A 333 21.53 16.42 -14.24
CA PRO A 333 22.58 17.02 -13.42
C PRO A 333 22.11 17.34 -11.99
N SER A 334 20.86 17.73 -11.80
CA SER A 334 20.27 18.00 -10.50
C SER A 334 20.20 16.80 -9.57
N SER A 335 20.30 15.58 -10.10
CA SER A 335 20.31 14.36 -9.28
C SER A 335 21.66 14.11 -8.62
N TYR A 336 22.72 14.78 -9.07
CA TYR A 336 24.09 14.70 -8.51
C TYR A 336 24.43 15.90 -7.63
N VAL A 337 23.58 16.92 -7.56
CA VAL A 337 23.79 18.09 -6.70
C VAL A 337 23.26 17.76 -5.32
N GLU A 338 24.16 17.49 -4.43
CA GLU A 338 23.86 17.09 -3.09
C GLU A 338 23.83 18.22 -2.09
N ALA A 339 22.95 18.03 -1.15
CA ALA A 339 22.85 18.53 0.22
C ALA A 339 23.05 20.05 0.48
N PRO A 340 22.07 20.67 1.11
CA PRO A 340 22.03 22.11 1.37
C PRO A 340 23.09 22.64 2.35
N ASN A 341 24.00 21.79 2.84
CA ASN A 341 24.95 22.18 3.92
C ASN A 341 26.44 22.04 3.58
N LYS A 342 26.82 21.95 2.32
CA LYS A 342 28.22 22.08 1.94
C LYS A 342 28.41 23.37 1.17
N ASP A 343 28.90 24.39 1.83
CA ASP A 343 29.19 25.75 1.32
C ASP A 343 30.14 25.80 0.10
N PHE A 344 30.58 24.67 -0.41
CA PHE A 344 31.57 24.57 -1.45
C PHE A 344 31.02 24.60 -2.88
N TYR A 345 29.68 24.38 -3.06
CA TYR A 345 29.06 24.36 -4.39
C TYR A 345 27.76 25.18 -4.45
N LYS A 346 27.87 26.47 -4.12
CA LYS A 346 26.85 27.47 -4.49
C LYS A 346 26.91 27.82 -5.98
N TYR A 347 26.96 26.81 -6.86
CA TYR A 347 26.61 27.05 -8.24
C TYR A 347 25.12 26.73 -8.38
N ASN A 348 24.31 27.77 -8.50
CA ASN A 348 22.99 27.71 -9.08
C ASN A 348 23.13 27.19 -10.53
N PHE A 349 23.29 25.91 -10.71
CA PHE A 349 22.89 25.29 -11.97
C PHE A 349 21.40 25.52 -12.04
N GLY A 350 20.94 26.29 -13.01
CA GLY A 350 19.56 26.67 -13.16
C GLY A 350 18.62 25.46 -13.01
N THR A 351 17.40 25.72 -12.60
CA THR A 351 16.36 24.70 -12.42
C THR A 351 16.43 23.70 -13.56
N ALA A 352 16.80 22.45 -13.25
CA ALA A 352 16.84 21.40 -14.23
C ALA A 352 15.47 21.34 -14.93
N ALA A 353 15.48 21.33 -16.24
CA ALA A 353 14.26 21.19 -17.02
C ALA A 353 13.52 19.93 -16.56
N SER A 354 12.22 20.06 -16.35
CA SER A 354 11.39 18.90 -16.07
C SER A 354 11.55 17.87 -17.21
N PRO A 355 11.76 16.61 -16.94
CA PRO A 355 11.74 15.59 -17.99
C PRO A 355 10.34 15.53 -18.61
N ASN A 356 10.23 15.87 -19.89
CA ASN A 356 9.00 15.77 -20.68
C ASN A 356 8.72 14.32 -21.04
#